data_4a33c722bb61b2ddd23229fda861adec
#
_entry.id   4a33c722bb61b2ddd23229fda861adec
#
_cell.length_a   1.000
_cell.length_b   1.000
_cell.length_c   1.000
_cell.angle_alpha   90.00
_cell.angle_beta   90.00
_cell.angle_gamma   90.00
#
_symmetry.space_group_name_H-M   'P 1'
#
loop_
_entity.id
_entity.type
_entity.pdbx_description
1 polymer ?
#
loop_
_entity_poly.entity_id
_entity_poly.type
_entity_poly.pdbx_seq_one_letter_code
_entity_poly.pdbx_strand_id
1 'polypeptide(L)'
;MMKKYEIGLYEKAMRNTLSWSEKLGCAKECGYDYMEMCIDVTDEKINRIFMNTAEKKEIMEAVFQAGLPIGSMSVSALTKYALGDPDEEIRKKAMQIAEKSIELAVDLGVRTVMIPGYDIYFGESTIETKKYFLENVKKIAEIAEREGILVGFETMENNFMNTTGKAVQYVNMVDSAYLKIYPDAGNITNAAVENQHDVCEDLSLGKGKLIALHLKETKPGIFREVPFLTGHVQFEKIINTAWSLGVRRYVTELWDVGKENWKEDICFANQSMRTLLDREA
;
A
#
# COMPACT_ATOMS: atom_id res chain seq x y z
N MET A 1 -22.89 12.07 10.30
CA MET A 1 -22.31 12.62 9.07
C MET A 1 -21.39 11.57 8.47
N MET A 2 -21.42 11.41 7.14
CA MET A 2 -20.45 10.55 6.45
C MET A 2 -19.06 11.19 6.52
N LYS A 3 -18.02 10.44 6.87
CA LYS A 3 -16.64 10.97 6.90
C LYS A 3 -16.25 11.44 5.50
N LYS A 4 -15.57 12.57 5.41
CA LYS A 4 -15.11 13.14 4.13
C LYS A 4 -13.88 12.42 3.58
N TYR A 5 -13.09 11.77 4.46
CA TYR A 5 -11.90 10.96 4.14
C TYR A 5 -11.65 9.93 5.23
N GLU A 6 -10.76 8.99 4.98
CA GLU A 6 -10.33 7.98 5.94
C GLU A 6 -8.79 7.88 5.97
N ILE A 7 -8.23 7.70 7.18
CA ILE A 7 -6.80 7.42 7.39
C ILE A 7 -6.65 6.02 7.97
N GLY A 8 -5.90 5.18 7.27
CA GLY A 8 -5.46 3.86 7.71
C GLY A 8 -4.09 3.87 8.35
N LEU A 9 -3.83 2.85 9.16
CA LEU A 9 -2.51 2.54 9.70
C LEU A 9 -1.92 1.33 9.00
N TYR A 10 -0.68 1.45 8.50
CA TYR A 10 0.07 0.31 7.98
C TYR A 10 0.45 -0.66 9.10
N GLU A 11 0.13 -1.94 8.97
CA GLU A 11 0.32 -2.93 10.04
C GLU A 11 1.77 -3.03 10.53
N LYS A 12 2.76 -2.81 9.66
CA LYS A 12 4.18 -2.88 10.03
C LYS A 12 4.64 -1.77 10.99
N ALA A 13 3.81 -0.78 11.25
CA ALA A 13 4.04 0.23 12.28
C ALA A 13 4.00 -0.34 13.70
N MET A 14 3.47 -1.55 13.85
CA MET A 14 3.26 -2.20 15.15
C MET A 14 4.08 -3.48 15.26
N ARG A 15 4.37 -3.85 16.51
CA ARG A 15 5.10 -5.09 16.83
C ARG A 15 4.37 -6.31 16.29
N ASN A 16 5.10 -7.21 15.66
CA ASN A 16 4.53 -8.45 15.12
C ASN A 16 3.97 -9.38 16.21
N THR A 17 4.46 -9.25 17.44
CA THR A 17 4.01 -10.06 18.60
C THR A 17 2.62 -9.71 19.11
N LEU A 18 2.03 -8.58 18.68
CA LEU A 18 0.69 -8.19 19.07
C LEU A 18 -0.38 -9.04 18.35
N SER A 19 -1.39 -9.45 19.08
CA SER A 19 -2.62 -10.06 18.55
C SER A 19 -3.41 -9.07 17.68
N TRP A 20 -4.35 -9.56 16.89
CA TRP A 20 -5.24 -8.71 16.09
C TRP A 20 -6.05 -7.74 16.96
N SER A 21 -6.55 -8.20 18.10
CA SER A 21 -7.29 -7.34 19.05
C SER A 21 -6.42 -6.21 19.57
N GLU A 22 -5.17 -6.47 19.92
CA GLU A 22 -4.24 -5.44 20.40
C GLU A 22 -3.86 -4.45 19.29
N LYS A 23 -3.59 -4.94 18.07
CA LYS A 23 -3.28 -4.08 16.91
C LYS A 23 -4.44 -3.16 16.56
N LEU A 24 -5.64 -3.72 16.43
CA LEU A 24 -6.83 -2.95 16.06
C LEU A 24 -7.24 -1.97 17.19
N GLY A 25 -7.14 -2.40 18.46
CA GLY A 25 -7.35 -1.54 19.60
C GLY A 25 -6.39 -0.36 19.63
N CYS A 26 -5.09 -0.61 19.44
CA CYS A 26 -4.06 0.44 19.37
C CYS A 26 -4.33 1.43 18.23
N ALA A 27 -4.61 0.94 17.02
CA ALA A 27 -4.92 1.80 15.89
C ALA A 27 -6.17 2.66 16.16
N LYS A 28 -7.21 2.09 16.79
CA LYS A 28 -8.42 2.82 17.20
C LYS A 28 -8.13 3.92 18.22
N GLU A 29 -7.35 3.60 19.25
CA GLU A 29 -6.95 4.57 20.28
C GLU A 29 -6.13 5.73 19.71
N CYS A 30 -5.29 5.47 18.70
CA CYS A 30 -4.53 6.50 17.98
C CYS A 30 -5.36 7.27 16.92
N GLY A 31 -6.68 6.99 16.81
CA GLY A 31 -7.61 7.76 15.98
C GLY A 31 -7.67 7.35 14.51
N TYR A 32 -7.15 6.20 14.14
CA TYR A 32 -7.26 5.67 12.77
C TYR A 32 -8.69 5.22 12.44
N ASP A 33 -8.99 5.19 11.15
CA ASP A 33 -10.31 4.80 10.63
C ASP A 33 -10.33 3.35 10.18
N TYR A 34 -9.17 2.80 9.80
CA TYR A 34 -8.98 1.41 9.40
C TYR A 34 -7.52 0.97 9.55
N MET A 35 -7.26 -0.31 9.38
CA MET A 35 -5.91 -0.87 9.29
C MET A 35 -5.64 -1.37 7.87
N GLU A 36 -4.42 -1.19 7.39
CA GLU A 36 -3.90 -1.88 6.21
C GLU A 36 -3.14 -3.13 6.64
N MET A 37 -3.72 -4.30 6.35
CA MET A 37 -3.13 -5.61 6.64
C MET A 37 -1.95 -5.88 5.71
N CYS A 38 -0.90 -6.53 6.20
CA CYS A 38 0.28 -6.83 5.39
C CYS A 38 0.49 -8.33 5.16
N ILE A 39 0.59 -8.73 3.89
CA ILE A 39 1.14 -10.02 3.45
C ILE A 39 2.59 -9.75 3.07
N ASP A 40 3.52 -10.03 3.98
CA ASP A 40 4.93 -9.65 3.86
C ASP A 40 5.85 -10.83 3.54
N VAL A 41 7.14 -10.56 3.40
CA VAL A 41 8.18 -11.49 2.92
C VAL A 41 8.50 -12.66 3.86
N THR A 42 8.09 -12.60 5.13
CA THR A 42 8.30 -13.70 6.09
C THR A 42 7.31 -14.84 5.85
N ASP A 43 7.72 -16.05 6.12
CA ASP A 43 6.85 -17.22 5.93
C ASP A 43 5.57 -17.12 6.78
N GLU A 44 5.64 -16.59 8.00
CA GLU A 44 4.48 -16.32 8.86
C GLU A 44 3.47 -15.40 8.16
N LYS A 45 3.94 -14.28 7.61
CA LYS A 45 3.08 -13.30 6.93
C LYS A 45 2.53 -13.83 5.60
N ILE A 46 3.34 -14.57 4.84
CA ILE A 46 2.89 -15.23 3.61
C ILE A 46 1.82 -16.29 3.92
N ASN A 47 2.00 -17.08 4.99
CA ASN A 47 1.06 -18.13 5.35
C ASN A 47 -0.34 -17.62 5.72
N ARG A 48 -0.50 -16.32 5.97
CA ARG A 48 -1.83 -15.70 6.15
C ARG A 48 -2.78 -15.93 4.98
N ILE A 49 -2.27 -16.04 3.75
CA ILE A 49 -3.09 -16.31 2.56
C ILE A 49 -3.72 -17.71 2.58
N PHE A 50 -3.27 -18.59 3.48
CA PHE A 50 -3.80 -19.94 3.68
C PHE A 50 -4.59 -20.09 4.99
N MET A 51 -4.97 -19.00 5.64
CA MET A 51 -5.79 -19.02 6.86
C MET A 51 -7.06 -19.84 6.64
N ASN A 52 -7.35 -20.70 7.61
CA ASN A 52 -8.60 -21.44 7.66
C ASN A 52 -9.76 -20.56 8.16
N THR A 53 -10.98 -21.09 8.12
CA THR A 53 -12.19 -20.35 8.53
C THR A 53 -12.15 -19.87 9.98
N ALA A 54 -11.54 -20.65 10.90
CA ALA A 54 -11.46 -20.26 12.31
C ALA A 54 -10.54 -19.08 12.53
N GLU A 55 -9.38 -19.07 11.86
CA GLU A 55 -8.41 -17.95 11.92
C GLU A 55 -8.99 -16.65 11.32
N LYS A 56 -9.71 -16.76 10.17
CA LYS A 56 -10.41 -15.61 9.58
C LYS A 56 -11.50 -15.07 10.51
N LYS A 57 -12.25 -15.97 11.16
CA LYS A 57 -13.28 -15.60 12.12
C LYS A 57 -12.70 -14.87 13.34
N GLU A 58 -11.55 -15.30 13.86
CA GLU A 58 -10.84 -14.62 14.95
C GLU A 58 -10.50 -13.16 14.58
N ILE A 59 -9.98 -12.94 13.36
CA ILE A 59 -9.72 -11.59 12.85
C ILE A 59 -11.00 -10.75 12.80
N MET A 60 -12.09 -11.32 12.26
CA MET A 60 -13.36 -10.60 12.14
C MET A 60 -13.98 -10.29 13.52
N GLU A 61 -13.84 -11.18 14.49
CA GLU A 61 -14.25 -10.92 15.87
C GLU A 61 -13.45 -9.74 16.48
N ALA A 62 -12.13 -9.70 16.26
CA ALA A 62 -11.30 -8.59 16.68
C ALA A 62 -11.70 -7.26 16.02
N VAL A 63 -12.02 -7.29 14.72
CA VAL A 63 -12.54 -6.14 13.96
C VAL A 63 -13.85 -5.62 14.59
N PHE A 64 -14.81 -6.49 14.88
CA PHE A 64 -16.08 -6.10 15.50
C PHE A 64 -15.90 -5.55 16.91
N GLN A 65 -15.05 -6.17 17.73
CA GLN A 65 -14.77 -5.73 19.09
C GLN A 65 -14.09 -4.35 19.14
N ALA A 66 -13.10 -4.12 18.27
CA ALA A 66 -12.41 -2.83 18.20
C ALA A 66 -13.25 -1.76 17.50
N GLY A 67 -14.24 -2.14 16.67
CA GLY A 67 -14.97 -1.21 15.81
C GLY A 67 -14.02 -0.52 14.82
N LEU A 68 -12.98 -1.24 14.33
CA LEU A 68 -12.00 -0.76 13.37
C LEU A 68 -11.82 -1.80 12.25
N PRO A 69 -12.22 -1.52 11.00
CA PRO A 69 -12.11 -2.47 9.89
C PRO A 69 -10.66 -2.64 9.40
N ILE A 70 -10.40 -3.77 8.74
CA ILE A 70 -9.28 -3.89 7.80
C ILE A 70 -9.77 -3.30 6.48
N GLY A 71 -9.24 -2.14 6.08
CA GLY A 71 -9.75 -1.38 4.93
C GLY A 71 -8.98 -1.58 3.64
N SER A 72 -7.72 -2.02 3.73
CA SER A 72 -6.86 -2.36 2.60
C SER A 72 -5.88 -3.47 2.98
N MET A 73 -5.24 -4.06 1.97
CA MET A 73 -4.22 -5.10 2.13
C MET A 73 -3.01 -4.78 1.26
N SER A 74 -1.82 -4.77 1.86
CA SER A 74 -0.54 -4.64 1.16
C SER A 74 0.07 -6.02 0.95
N VAL A 75 0.42 -6.36 -0.30
CA VAL A 75 1.02 -7.66 -0.66
C VAL A 75 2.53 -7.47 -0.94
N SER A 76 3.26 -6.96 0.06
CA SER A 76 4.70 -6.71 -0.05
C SER A 76 5.55 -7.99 -0.20
N ALA A 77 4.97 -9.18 -0.01
CA ALA A 77 5.61 -10.46 -0.33
C ALA A 77 6.03 -10.56 -1.81
N LEU A 78 5.37 -9.81 -2.71
CA LEU A 78 5.73 -9.74 -4.12
C LEU A 78 7.06 -9.01 -4.38
N THR A 79 7.67 -8.41 -3.36
CA THR A 79 9.07 -7.95 -3.41
C THR A 79 10.04 -9.13 -3.44
N LYS A 80 9.76 -10.20 -2.66
CA LYS A 80 10.58 -11.43 -2.62
C LYS A 80 10.26 -12.36 -3.79
N TYR A 81 8.99 -12.49 -4.12
CA TYR A 81 8.49 -13.31 -5.23
C TYR A 81 7.97 -12.37 -6.31
N ALA A 82 8.86 -11.95 -7.22
CA ALA A 82 8.53 -10.92 -8.19
C ALA A 82 7.68 -11.46 -9.35
N LEU A 83 6.68 -10.67 -9.78
CA LEU A 83 5.78 -11.02 -10.89
C LEU A 83 6.51 -11.10 -12.24
N GLY A 84 7.64 -10.42 -12.36
CA GLY A 84 8.47 -10.40 -13.57
C GLY A 84 9.74 -11.25 -13.46
N ASP A 85 9.92 -12.04 -12.42
CA ASP A 85 11.13 -12.82 -12.20
C ASP A 85 11.47 -13.72 -13.43
N PRO A 86 12.74 -13.84 -13.84
CA PRO A 86 13.14 -14.78 -14.89
C PRO A 86 12.82 -16.24 -14.58
N ASP A 87 12.86 -16.63 -13.30
CA ASP A 87 12.50 -17.97 -12.86
C ASP A 87 10.96 -18.17 -12.86
N GLU A 88 10.50 -19.14 -13.63
CA GLU A 88 9.08 -19.47 -13.74
C GLU A 88 8.47 -19.94 -12.43
N GLU A 89 9.21 -20.66 -11.60
CA GLU A 89 8.70 -21.14 -10.31
C GLU A 89 8.50 -19.99 -9.32
N ILE A 90 9.36 -18.97 -9.36
CA ILE A 90 9.17 -17.73 -8.58
C ILE A 90 7.93 -16.98 -9.07
N ARG A 91 7.73 -16.85 -10.39
CA ARG A 91 6.52 -16.23 -10.94
C ARG A 91 5.24 -16.99 -10.61
N LYS A 92 5.26 -18.34 -10.66
CA LYS A 92 4.12 -19.18 -10.21
C LYS A 92 3.79 -18.92 -8.74
N LYS A 93 4.82 -18.82 -7.88
CA LYS A 93 4.63 -18.50 -6.46
C LYS A 93 4.09 -17.10 -6.27
N ALA A 94 4.58 -16.12 -7.03
CA ALA A 94 4.08 -14.75 -7.02
C ALA A 94 2.60 -14.69 -7.39
N MET A 95 2.19 -15.38 -8.45
CA MET A 95 0.79 -15.47 -8.87
C MET A 95 -0.08 -16.14 -7.82
N GLN A 96 0.38 -17.22 -7.19
CA GLN A 96 -0.34 -17.87 -6.09
C GLN A 96 -0.54 -16.90 -4.92
N ILE A 97 0.50 -16.13 -4.54
CA ILE A 97 0.41 -15.13 -3.47
C ILE A 97 -0.62 -14.06 -3.82
N ALA A 98 -0.56 -13.52 -5.03
CA ALA A 98 -1.50 -12.48 -5.47
C ALA A 98 -2.95 -12.97 -5.49
N GLU A 99 -3.22 -14.13 -6.10
CA GLU A 99 -4.55 -14.73 -6.17
C GLU A 99 -5.12 -15.02 -4.78
N LYS A 100 -4.35 -15.70 -3.93
CA LYS A 100 -4.77 -16.03 -2.56
C LYS A 100 -4.93 -14.79 -1.66
N SER A 101 -4.18 -13.71 -1.91
CA SER A 101 -4.38 -12.42 -1.23
C SER A 101 -5.71 -11.77 -1.63
N ILE A 102 -6.11 -11.87 -2.90
CA ILE A 102 -7.42 -11.40 -3.36
C ILE A 102 -8.54 -12.23 -2.73
N GLU A 103 -8.42 -13.55 -2.70
CA GLU A 103 -9.39 -14.42 -2.01
C GLU A 103 -9.53 -14.07 -0.52
N LEU A 104 -8.40 -13.89 0.18
CA LEU A 104 -8.39 -13.48 1.58
C LEU A 104 -9.03 -12.10 1.76
N ALA A 105 -8.79 -11.15 0.85
CA ALA A 105 -9.42 -9.83 0.87
C ALA A 105 -10.95 -9.95 0.77
N VAL A 106 -11.47 -10.80 -0.10
CA VAL A 106 -12.91 -11.09 -0.20
C VAL A 106 -13.46 -11.63 1.12
N ASP A 107 -12.79 -12.62 1.71
CA ASP A 107 -13.22 -13.26 2.96
C ASP A 107 -13.25 -12.29 4.15
N LEU A 108 -12.32 -11.33 4.20
CA LEU A 108 -12.23 -10.33 5.25
C LEU A 108 -13.01 -9.03 4.93
N GLY A 109 -13.73 -8.97 3.81
CA GLY A 109 -14.47 -7.78 3.38
C GLY A 109 -13.60 -6.60 2.94
N VAL A 110 -12.33 -6.83 2.66
CA VAL A 110 -11.38 -5.85 2.12
C VAL A 110 -11.66 -5.64 0.62
N ARG A 111 -11.68 -4.38 0.16
CA ARG A 111 -11.99 -4.04 -1.25
C ARG A 111 -10.80 -3.46 -2.01
N THR A 112 -9.69 -3.22 -1.34
CA THR A 112 -8.49 -2.63 -1.95
C THR A 112 -7.27 -3.48 -1.60
N VAL A 113 -6.58 -3.96 -2.61
CA VAL A 113 -5.32 -4.70 -2.48
C VAL A 113 -4.21 -3.90 -3.16
N MET A 114 -3.15 -3.59 -2.43
CA MET A 114 -1.98 -2.92 -2.95
C MET A 114 -0.91 -3.94 -3.30
N ILE A 115 -0.33 -3.84 -4.49
CA ILE A 115 0.82 -4.64 -4.93
C ILE A 115 2.00 -3.72 -5.25
N PRO A 116 3.25 -4.10 -4.88
CA PRO A 116 4.42 -3.25 -5.15
C PRO A 116 4.71 -3.18 -6.65
N GLY A 117 5.04 -1.99 -7.13
CA GLY A 117 5.40 -1.72 -8.51
C GLY A 117 6.85 -2.15 -8.83
N TYR A 118 7.13 -3.46 -8.71
CA TYR A 118 8.40 -4.06 -9.11
C TYR A 118 8.17 -5.12 -10.18
N ASP A 119 8.89 -5.03 -11.32
CA ASP A 119 9.03 -6.17 -12.21
C ASP A 119 9.94 -7.24 -11.60
N ILE A 120 11.05 -6.80 -11.01
CA ILE A 120 11.96 -7.58 -10.18
C ILE A 120 12.59 -6.66 -9.13
N TYR A 121 12.78 -7.14 -7.90
CA TYR A 121 13.45 -6.38 -6.83
C TYR A 121 14.92 -6.80 -6.68
N PHE A 122 15.19 -8.10 -6.58
CA PHE A 122 16.54 -8.65 -6.44
C PHE A 122 17.09 -9.07 -7.82
N GLY A 123 17.37 -8.10 -8.68
CA GLY A 123 17.91 -8.37 -10.02
C GLY A 123 17.83 -7.17 -10.94
N GLU A 124 18.20 -7.38 -12.20
CA GLU A 124 18.17 -6.36 -13.21
C GLU A 124 16.82 -6.33 -13.93
N SER A 125 16.23 -5.14 -14.04
CA SER A 125 15.01 -4.91 -14.81
C SER A 125 15.33 -4.95 -16.32
N THR A 126 14.81 -5.95 -17.03
CA THR A 126 15.03 -6.19 -18.45
C THR A 126 13.74 -6.06 -19.27
N ILE A 127 13.84 -6.16 -20.59
CA ILE A 127 12.65 -6.23 -21.45
C ILE A 127 11.81 -7.47 -21.12
N GLU A 128 12.46 -8.58 -20.77
CA GLU A 128 11.82 -9.85 -20.47
C GLU A 128 11.09 -9.80 -19.12
N THR A 129 11.73 -9.27 -18.06
CA THR A 129 11.09 -9.11 -16.73
C THR A 129 9.88 -8.20 -16.79
N LYS A 130 9.95 -7.11 -17.57
CA LYS A 130 8.82 -6.19 -17.82
C LYS A 130 7.67 -6.87 -18.58
N LYS A 131 7.99 -7.73 -19.53
CA LYS A 131 7.00 -8.51 -20.27
C LYS A 131 6.28 -9.49 -19.34
N TYR A 132 7.01 -10.29 -18.56
CA TYR A 132 6.43 -11.21 -17.59
C TYR A 132 5.57 -10.50 -16.53
N PHE A 133 6.06 -9.37 -16.02
CA PHE A 133 5.29 -8.54 -15.10
C PHE A 133 3.95 -8.13 -15.71
N LEU A 134 3.95 -7.57 -16.92
CA LEU A 134 2.72 -7.13 -17.59
C LEU A 134 1.75 -8.29 -17.84
N GLU A 135 2.24 -9.45 -18.28
CA GLU A 135 1.43 -10.65 -18.51
C GLU A 135 0.77 -11.14 -17.22
N ASN A 136 1.50 -11.16 -16.11
CA ASN A 136 0.98 -11.60 -14.83
C ASN A 136 0.03 -10.57 -14.21
N VAL A 137 0.30 -9.27 -14.35
CA VAL A 137 -0.61 -8.21 -13.88
C VAL A 137 -1.94 -8.24 -14.63
N LYS A 138 -1.96 -8.57 -15.93
CA LYS A 138 -3.23 -8.77 -16.68
C LYS A 138 -4.07 -9.87 -16.04
N LYS A 139 -3.47 -11.02 -15.71
CA LYS A 139 -4.17 -12.12 -15.03
C LYS A 139 -4.68 -11.71 -13.63
N ILE A 140 -3.87 -10.94 -12.88
CA ILE A 140 -4.29 -10.42 -11.57
C ILE A 140 -5.49 -9.47 -11.74
N ALA A 141 -5.49 -8.62 -12.75
CA ALA A 141 -6.60 -7.70 -13.02
C ALA A 141 -7.89 -8.47 -13.39
N GLU A 142 -7.81 -9.56 -14.17
CA GLU A 142 -8.93 -10.43 -14.49
C GLU A 142 -9.51 -11.11 -13.22
N ILE A 143 -8.65 -11.59 -12.32
CA ILE A 143 -9.06 -12.16 -11.03
C ILE A 143 -9.73 -11.07 -10.18
N ALA A 144 -9.11 -9.89 -10.07
CA ALA A 144 -9.63 -8.77 -9.29
C ALA A 144 -11.00 -8.30 -9.79
N GLU A 145 -11.19 -8.23 -11.10
CA GLU A 145 -12.47 -7.89 -11.73
C GLU A 145 -13.57 -8.91 -11.38
N ARG A 146 -13.28 -10.20 -11.47
CA ARG A 146 -14.22 -11.26 -11.12
C ARG A 146 -14.64 -11.20 -9.65
N GLU A 147 -13.70 -10.88 -8.76
CA GLU A 147 -13.94 -10.85 -7.30
C GLU A 147 -14.42 -9.45 -6.80
N GLY A 148 -14.45 -8.44 -7.67
CA GLY A 148 -14.86 -7.07 -7.29
C GLY A 148 -13.87 -6.38 -6.36
N ILE A 149 -12.57 -6.67 -6.50
CA ILE A 149 -11.47 -6.11 -5.71
C ILE A 149 -10.70 -5.10 -6.55
N LEU A 150 -10.45 -3.90 -6.03
CA LEU A 150 -9.54 -2.95 -6.65
C LEU A 150 -8.09 -3.31 -6.32
N VAL A 151 -7.27 -3.48 -7.33
CA VAL A 151 -5.82 -3.66 -7.17
C VAL A 151 -5.12 -2.35 -7.53
N GLY A 152 -4.21 -1.90 -6.67
CA GLY A 152 -3.44 -0.67 -6.89
C GLY A 152 -1.94 -0.93 -6.90
N PHE A 153 -1.24 -0.34 -7.88
CA PHE A 153 0.22 -0.29 -7.85
C PHE A 153 0.72 0.72 -6.83
N GLU A 154 1.55 0.26 -5.90
CA GLU A 154 2.38 1.18 -5.13
C GLU A 154 3.54 1.68 -6.00
N THR A 155 3.79 3.00 -6.00
CA THR A 155 5.04 3.54 -6.55
C THR A 155 6.20 3.23 -5.59
N MET A 156 7.28 2.69 -6.13
CA MET A 156 8.37 2.12 -5.34
C MET A 156 9.67 2.93 -5.46
N GLU A 157 10.73 2.49 -4.75
CA GLU A 157 12.02 3.18 -4.76
C GLU A 157 12.87 2.93 -6.00
N ASN A 158 12.59 1.90 -6.81
CA ASN A 158 13.39 1.59 -8.00
C ASN A 158 12.87 2.26 -9.27
N ASN A 159 13.74 2.40 -10.27
CA ASN A 159 13.44 3.08 -11.52
C ASN A 159 12.36 2.42 -12.39
N PHE A 160 11.89 1.22 -12.06
CA PHE A 160 10.85 0.56 -12.83
C PHE A 160 9.49 1.29 -12.67
N MET A 161 9.09 1.58 -11.42
CA MET A 161 7.79 2.25 -11.14
C MET A 161 7.91 3.23 -9.96
N ASN A 162 8.89 4.14 -9.99
CA ASN A 162 9.10 5.14 -8.95
C ASN A 162 8.29 6.44 -9.13
N THR A 163 7.53 6.58 -10.24
CA THR A 163 6.68 7.74 -10.51
C THR A 163 5.26 7.32 -10.83
N THR A 164 4.30 8.21 -10.59
CA THR A 164 2.90 8.01 -10.98
C THR A 164 2.76 7.85 -12.49
N GLY A 165 3.51 8.64 -13.26
CA GLY A 165 3.50 8.55 -14.72
C GLY A 165 3.89 7.17 -15.26
N LYS A 166 4.88 6.51 -14.64
CA LYS A 166 5.25 5.13 -15.00
C LYS A 166 4.15 4.13 -14.65
N ALA A 167 3.52 4.27 -13.48
CA ALA A 167 2.39 3.42 -13.10
C ALA A 167 1.19 3.58 -14.05
N VAL A 168 0.90 4.81 -14.50
CA VAL A 168 -0.14 5.11 -15.50
C VAL A 168 0.06 4.33 -16.79
N GLN A 169 1.31 4.17 -17.24
CA GLN A 169 1.60 3.40 -18.47
C GLN A 169 1.11 1.95 -18.33
N TYR A 170 1.44 1.29 -17.22
CA TYR A 170 1.02 -0.10 -16.98
C TYR A 170 -0.49 -0.24 -16.81
N VAL A 171 -1.12 0.68 -16.07
CA VAL A 171 -2.59 0.71 -15.93
C VAL A 171 -3.26 0.86 -17.31
N ASN A 172 -2.73 1.71 -18.20
CA ASN A 172 -3.24 1.86 -19.56
C ASN A 172 -3.01 0.61 -20.43
N MET A 173 -1.86 -0.09 -20.29
CA MET A 173 -1.55 -1.32 -21.04
C MET A 173 -2.43 -2.50 -20.64
N VAL A 174 -2.88 -2.53 -19.38
CA VAL A 174 -3.77 -3.58 -18.86
C VAL A 174 -5.23 -3.27 -19.19
N ASP A 175 -5.60 -1.98 -19.17
CA ASP A 175 -6.92 -1.44 -19.51
C ASP A 175 -8.09 -2.09 -18.75
N SER A 176 -7.91 -2.30 -17.43
CA SER A 176 -8.95 -2.81 -16.54
C SER A 176 -9.44 -1.71 -15.60
N ALA A 177 -10.77 -1.68 -15.38
CA ALA A 177 -11.38 -0.81 -14.37
C ALA A 177 -10.92 -1.16 -12.93
N TYR A 178 -10.46 -2.37 -12.71
CA TYR A 178 -10.05 -2.89 -11.39
C TYR A 178 -8.55 -2.76 -11.11
N LEU A 179 -7.73 -2.33 -12.09
CA LEU A 179 -6.33 -1.99 -11.87
C LEU A 179 -6.15 -0.48 -11.82
N LYS A 180 -5.57 -0.01 -10.73
CA LYS A 180 -5.42 1.40 -10.37
C LYS A 180 -4.01 1.69 -9.85
N ILE A 181 -3.82 2.87 -9.30
CA ILE A 181 -2.57 3.32 -8.71
C ILE A 181 -2.81 3.67 -7.24
N TYR A 182 -1.87 3.27 -6.40
CA TYR A 182 -1.82 3.55 -4.98
C TYR A 182 -0.46 4.20 -4.68
N PRO A 183 -0.24 5.49 -5.01
CA PRO A 183 1.07 6.10 -4.89
C PRO A 183 1.55 6.16 -3.44
N ASP A 184 2.87 6.18 -3.25
CA ASP A 184 3.51 6.50 -1.97
C ASP A 184 4.16 7.89 -2.05
N ALA A 185 3.76 8.79 -1.15
CA ALA A 185 4.19 10.17 -1.13
C ALA A 185 5.72 10.32 -0.99
N GLY A 186 6.34 9.47 -0.17
CA GLY A 186 7.79 9.50 0.04
C GLY A 186 8.57 9.00 -1.17
N ASN A 187 8.11 7.90 -1.78
CA ASN A 187 8.77 7.33 -2.96
C ASN A 187 8.72 8.29 -4.16
N ILE A 188 7.53 8.86 -4.46
CA ILE A 188 7.42 9.83 -5.55
C ILE A 188 8.18 11.14 -5.27
N THR A 189 8.32 11.54 -3.98
CA THR A 189 9.13 12.70 -3.61
C THR A 189 10.61 12.44 -3.89
N ASN A 190 11.15 11.27 -3.52
CA ASN A 190 12.52 10.90 -3.84
C ASN A 190 12.75 10.84 -5.36
N ALA A 191 11.82 10.24 -6.11
CA ALA A 191 11.88 10.19 -7.56
C ALA A 191 11.84 11.59 -8.19
N ALA A 192 11.04 12.51 -7.64
CA ALA A 192 10.97 13.89 -8.11
C ALA A 192 12.29 14.64 -7.91
N VAL A 193 12.95 14.43 -6.77
CA VAL A 193 14.29 15.01 -6.49
C VAL A 193 15.34 14.42 -7.45
N GLU A 194 15.35 13.11 -7.63
CA GLU A 194 16.31 12.41 -8.50
C GLU A 194 16.15 12.84 -9.96
N ASN A 195 14.91 12.93 -10.45
CA ASN A 195 14.63 13.24 -11.86
C ASN A 195 14.37 14.73 -12.13
N GLN A 196 14.51 15.61 -11.10
CA GLN A 196 14.34 17.06 -11.21
C GLN A 196 12.99 17.49 -11.81
N HIS A 197 11.88 16.86 -11.35
CA HIS A 197 10.52 17.22 -11.75
C HIS A 197 9.65 17.58 -10.53
N ASP A 198 8.50 18.18 -10.78
CA ASP A 198 7.53 18.49 -9.71
C ASP A 198 6.71 17.24 -9.33
N VAL A 199 6.69 16.92 -8.03
CA VAL A 199 5.97 15.75 -7.49
C VAL A 199 4.46 15.85 -7.69
N CYS A 200 3.89 17.06 -7.64
CA CYS A 200 2.46 17.27 -7.79
C CYS A 200 2.03 17.18 -9.27
N GLU A 201 2.90 17.59 -10.18
CA GLU A 201 2.68 17.38 -11.62
C GLU A 201 2.70 15.88 -11.96
N ASP A 202 3.67 15.11 -11.45
CA ASP A 202 3.71 13.66 -11.65
C ASP A 202 2.48 12.97 -11.05
N LEU A 203 2.10 13.33 -9.80
CA LEU A 203 0.90 12.78 -9.17
C LEU A 203 -0.37 13.08 -9.97
N SER A 204 -0.44 14.24 -10.61
CA SER A 204 -1.58 14.68 -11.44
C SER A 204 -1.77 13.83 -12.70
N LEU A 205 -0.72 13.16 -13.19
CA LEU A 205 -0.84 12.20 -14.30
C LEU A 205 -1.77 11.01 -13.94
N GLY A 206 -1.90 10.70 -12.66
CA GLY A 206 -2.79 9.66 -12.14
C GLY A 206 -4.27 10.02 -12.08
N LYS A 207 -4.72 11.18 -12.59
CA LYS A 207 -6.11 11.62 -12.55
C LYS A 207 -7.09 10.54 -13.01
N GLY A 208 -8.08 10.21 -12.15
CA GLY A 208 -9.08 9.18 -12.41
C GLY A 208 -8.60 7.73 -12.20
N LYS A 209 -7.33 7.54 -11.83
CA LYS A 209 -6.71 6.22 -11.63
C LYS A 209 -6.20 6.00 -10.20
N LEU A 210 -6.22 7.02 -9.34
CA LEU A 210 -5.76 6.93 -7.95
C LEU A 210 -6.88 6.38 -7.06
N ILE A 211 -6.56 5.36 -6.23
CA ILE A 211 -7.53 4.77 -5.28
C ILE A 211 -7.27 5.13 -3.84
N ALA A 212 -6.01 5.34 -3.49
CA ALA A 212 -5.56 5.76 -2.17
C ALA A 212 -4.17 6.38 -2.29
N LEU A 213 -3.59 6.82 -1.16
CA LEU A 213 -2.24 7.38 -1.08
C LEU A 213 -1.57 6.91 0.22
N HIS A 214 -0.37 6.32 0.12
CA HIS A 214 0.53 6.15 1.26
C HIS A 214 1.15 7.49 1.64
N LEU A 215 1.08 7.81 2.91
CA LEU A 215 1.74 8.95 3.53
C LEU A 215 2.94 8.41 4.28
N LYS A 216 4.10 8.50 3.67
CA LYS A 216 5.38 8.06 4.20
C LYS A 216 6.36 9.21 4.18
N GLU A 217 7.14 9.36 5.25
CA GLU A 217 8.23 10.32 5.29
C GLU A 217 9.52 9.72 4.72
N THR A 218 10.27 10.54 4.01
CA THR A 218 11.57 10.17 3.42
C THR A 218 12.57 11.32 3.51
N LYS A 219 13.85 11.00 3.24
CA LYS A 219 14.91 11.98 2.96
C LYS A 219 15.55 11.66 1.63
N PRO A 220 16.30 12.58 1.00
CA PRO A 220 16.97 12.27 -0.26
C PRO A 220 17.77 10.97 -0.20
N GLY A 221 17.38 9.97 -1.00
CA GLY A 221 17.98 8.62 -1.03
C GLY A 221 17.68 7.72 0.18
N ILE A 222 16.86 8.17 1.15
CA ILE A 222 16.45 7.37 2.31
C ILE A 222 14.94 7.18 2.25
N PHE A 223 14.50 5.94 2.05
CA PHE A 223 13.12 5.60 1.74
C PHE A 223 12.32 5.04 2.92
N ARG A 224 12.97 4.68 4.03
CA ARG A 224 12.34 3.99 5.17
C ARG A 224 12.86 4.54 6.50
N GLU A 225 12.08 4.31 7.56
CA GLU A 225 12.46 4.60 8.95
C GLU A 225 12.74 6.08 9.24
N VAL A 226 12.19 6.99 8.42
CA VAL A 226 12.26 8.42 8.66
C VAL A 226 11.02 8.84 9.47
N PRO A 227 11.20 9.43 10.66
CA PRO A 227 10.05 9.88 11.46
C PRO A 227 9.25 10.96 10.73
N PHE A 228 7.92 10.94 10.88
CA PHE A 228 7.04 11.92 10.25
C PHE A 228 7.45 13.36 10.56
N LEU A 229 7.39 14.22 9.56
CA LEU A 229 7.74 15.66 9.60
C LEU A 229 9.22 15.95 9.89
N THR A 230 10.12 14.96 9.75
CA THR A 230 11.58 15.18 9.91
C THR A 230 12.35 15.04 8.59
N GLY A 231 11.66 14.79 7.51
CA GLY A 231 12.23 14.58 6.18
C GLY A 231 11.99 15.74 5.22
N HIS A 232 11.74 15.39 3.96
CA HIS A 232 11.57 16.36 2.88
C HIS A 232 10.23 16.26 2.14
N VAL A 233 9.34 15.36 2.56
CA VAL A 233 8.04 15.18 1.93
C VAL A 233 7.15 16.40 2.21
N GLN A 234 6.68 17.04 1.14
CA GLN A 234 5.81 18.23 1.25
C GLN A 234 4.35 17.75 1.38
N PHE A 235 4.00 17.11 2.51
CA PHE A 235 2.69 16.49 2.73
C PHE A 235 1.52 17.42 2.40
N GLU A 236 1.56 18.70 2.81
CA GLU A 236 0.47 19.64 2.54
C GLU A 236 0.20 19.77 1.04
N LYS A 237 1.23 19.94 0.21
CA LYS A 237 1.07 20.07 -1.25
C LYS A 237 0.59 18.77 -1.88
N ILE A 238 1.16 17.63 -1.47
CA ILE A 238 0.80 16.32 -2.01
C ILE A 238 -0.64 15.95 -1.62
N ILE A 239 -1.05 16.19 -0.38
CA ILE A 239 -2.42 15.96 0.10
C ILE A 239 -3.41 16.84 -0.66
N ASN A 240 -3.13 18.15 -0.82
CA ASN A 240 -3.98 19.07 -1.58
C ASN A 240 -4.15 18.58 -3.02
N THR A 241 -3.04 18.20 -3.69
CA THR A 241 -3.10 17.65 -5.05
C THR A 241 -3.93 16.36 -5.09
N ALA A 242 -3.64 15.38 -4.23
CA ALA A 242 -4.38 14.12 -4.16
C ALA A 242 -5.88 14.34 -3.90
N TRP A 243 -6.21 15.27 -3.00
CA TRP A 243 -7.59 15.65 -2.70
C TRP A 243 -8.31 16.21 -3.92
N SER A 244 -7.67 17.11 -4.67
CA SER A 244 -8.21 17.68 -5.90
C SER A 244 -8.46 16.62 -6.99
N LEU A 245 -7.68 15.53 -6.97
CA LEU A 245 -7.79 14.38 -7.86
C LEU A 245 -8.84 13.34 -7.39
N GLY A 246 -9.49 13.57 -6.24
CA GLY A 246 -10.55 12.71 -5.73
C GLY A 246 -10.09 11.64 -4.74
N VAL A 247 -8.82 11.62 -4.32
CA VAL A 247 -8.34 10.69 -3.29
C VAL A 247 -8.98 11.03 -1.95
N ARG A 248 -9.54 10.03 -1.27
CA ARG A 248 -10.20 10.15 0.04
C ARG A 248 -9.76 9.06 1.03
N ARG A 249 -8.87 8.17 0.61
CA ARG A 249 -8.29 7.13 1.43
C ARG A 249 -6.77 7.31 1.50
N TYR A 250 -6.26 7.33 2.72
CA TYR A 250 -4.86 7.57 3.02
C TYR A 250 -4.38 6.52 4.00
N VAL A 251 -3.10 6.15 3.95
CA VAL A 251 -2.47 5.26 4.93
C VAL A 251 -1.17 5.89 5.40
N THR A 252 -1.00 6.04 6.72
CA THR A 252 0.32 6.38 7.25
C THR A 252 1.21 5.14 7.23
N GLU A 253 2.29 5.22 6.48
CA GLU A 253 3.27 4.16 6.37
C GLU A 253 4.51 4.47 7.21
N LEU A 254 4.69 3.70 8.26
CA LEU A 254 5.86 3.70 9.12
C LEU A 254 6.13 2.26 9.58
N TRP A 255 7.31 2.04 10.17
CA TRP A 255 7.73 0.71 10.63
C TRP A 255 8.03 0.73 12.13
N ASP A 256 7.70 -0.39 12.80
CA ASP A 256 8.24 -0.64 14.14
C ASP A 256 9.74 -0.90 14.04
N VAL A 257 10.52 0.01 14.59
CA VAL A 257 11.99 -0.08 14.65
C VAL A 257 12.49 -0.47 16.05
N GLY A 258 11.61 -1.08 16.85
CA GLY A 258 11.95 -1.57 18.20
C GLY A 258 12.00 -0.50 19.28
N LYS A 259 11.52 0.71 19.04
CA LYS A 259 11.45 1.77 20.06
C LYS A 259 10.43 1.44 21.15
N GLU A 260 10.67 1.89 22.38
CA GLU A 260 9.69 1.76 23.45
C GLU A 260 8.43 2.59 23.20
N ASN A 261 8.59 3.80 22.64
CA ASN A 261 7.52 4.77 22.37
C ASN A 261 6.89 4.64 20.96
N TRP A 262 6.96 3.48 20.32
CA TRP A 262 6.41 3.24 18.98
C TRP A 262 4.93 3.66 18.84
N LYS A 263 4.13 3.53 19.89
CA LYS A 263 2.72 3.94 19.88
C LYS A 263 2.55 5.45 19.79
N GLU A 264 3.45 6.23 20.42
CA GLU A 264 3.47 7.69 20.30
C GLU A 264 3.76 8.11 18.86
N ASP A 265 4.71 7.44 18.18
CA ASP A 265 5.02 7.69 16.77
C ASP A 265 3.79 7.45 15.87
N ILE A 266 3.02 6.38 16.12
CA ILE A 266 1.78 6.05 15.40
C ILE A 266 0.70 7.13 15.63
N CYS A 267 0.45 7.51 16.88
CA CYS A 267 -0.53 8.53 17.22
C CYS A 267 -0.14 9.90 16.64
N PHE A 268 1.14 10.26 16.68
CA PHE A 268 1.67 11.50 16.11
C PHE A 268 1.49 11.55 14.59
N ALA A 269 1.78 10.45 13.88
CA ALA A 269 1.57 10.35 12.44
C ALA A 269 0.10 10.59 12.06
N ASN A 270 -0.84 9.93 12.76
CA ASN A 270 -2.28 10.16 12.53
C ASN A 270 -2.66 11.61 12.75
N GLN A 271 -2.34 12.17 13.93
CA GLN A 271 -2.72 13.53 14.30
C GLN A 271 -2.18 14.56 13.32
N SER A 272 -0.92 14.41 12.90
CA SER A 272 -0.27 15.31 11.96
C SER A 272 -0.94 15.29 10.59
N MET A 273 -1.19 14.10 10.04
CA MET A 273 -1.81 13.97 8.73
C MET A 273 -3.28 14.37 8.75
N ARG A 274 -3.99 14.08 9.84
CA ARG A 274 -5.37 14.50 10.02
C ARG A 274 -5.50 16.02 10.07
N THR A 275 -4.57 16.71 10.73
CA THR A 275 -4.54 18.18 10.75
C THR A 275 -4.42 18.79 9.34
N LEU A 276 -3.67 18.14 8.43
CA LEU A 276 -3.57 18.59 7.04
C LEU A 276 -4.84 18.28 6.26
N LEU A 277 -5.36 17.05 6.38
CA LEU A 277 -6.56 16.59 5.67
C LEU A 277 -7.83 17.34 6.09
N ASP A 278 -7.94 17.76 7.35
CA ASP A 278 -9.09 18.54 7.84
C ASP A 278 -9.16 19.93 7.23
N ARG A 279 -8.05 20.47 6.71
CA ARG A 279 -8.04 21.74 5.97
C ARG A 279 -8.67 21.61 4.57
N GLU A 280 -8.61 20.41 3.98
CA GLU A 280 -9.20 20.11 2.68
C GLU A 280 -10.69 19.70 2.80
N ALA A 281 -11.11 19.25 3.98
CA ALA A 281 -12.44 18.71 4.24
C ALA A 281 -13.45 19.80 4.63
#